data_bc981f77d232495f008275b6b84e5bee
#
_entry.id   bc981f77d232495f008275b6b84e5bee
#
_cell.length_a   1.000
_cell.length_b   1.000
_cell.length_c   1.000
_cell.angle_alpha   90.00
_cell.angle_beta   90.00
_cell.angle_gamma   90.00
#
_symmetry.space_group_name_H-M   'P 1'
#
loop_
_entity.id
_entity.type
_entity.pdbx_description
1 polymer ?
#
loop_
_entity_poly.entity_id
_entity_poly.type
_entity_poly.pdbx_seq_one_letter_code
_entity_poly.pdbx_strand_id
1 'polypeptide(L)'
;AYGIKIDTDDLARGVKELDIDMYCMLYKLADMDMINTLSMNSLSVSDLKAYGAAIQNVTVKNHIGFARIPFDCPDSLIAMISDFILDIDVVVLSVVYSVRKDGLKFSVRSKIPRAINAGSIIQLSLKGIGNGGGHPTMAGGFIPNEAGKAIKDINSFIQNRFISNTKIDDNVIENKHLLKVIYTV
;
A
#
# COMPACT_ATOMS: atom_id res chain seq x y z
N ALA A 1 5.50 6.00 -22.57
CA ALA A 1 6.30 6.51 -21.45
C ALA A 1 5.48 6.57 -20.15
N TYR A 2 4.35 7.31 -20.09
CA TYR A 2 3.57 7.50 -18.85
C TYR A 2 3.13 6.17 -18.19
N GLY A 3 2.58 5.22 -18.94
CA GLY A 3 2.17 3.91 -18.40
C GLY A 3 3.34 3.16 -17.75
N ILE A 4 4.50 3.10 -18.41
CA ILE A 4 5.70 2.45 -17.86
C ILE A 4 6.11 3.14 -16.55
N LYS A 5 6.12 4.48 -16.54
CA LYS A 5 6.45 5.29 -15.35
C LYS A 5 5.57 4.93 -14.16
N ILE A 6 4.26 4.85 -14.35
CA ILE A 6 3.30 4.57 -13.26
C ILE A 6 3.37 3.11 -12.80
N ASP A 7 3.40 2.15 -13.74
CA ASP A 7 3.42 0.72 -13.40
C ASP A 7 4.70 0.30 -12.68
N THR A 8 5.81 0.97 -13.00
CA THR A 8 7.13 0.68 -12.43
C THR A 8 7.52 1.61 -11.29
N ASP A 9 6.65 2.54 -10.88
CA ASP A 9 6.94 3.53 -9.84
C ASP A 9 8.26 4.29 -10.15
N ASP A 10 8.26 5.02 -11.25
CA ASP A 10 9.44 5.73 -11.78
C ASP A 10 10.68 4.82 -11.99
N LEU A 11 10.47 3.60 -12.48
CA LEU A 11 11.50 2.58 -12.67
C LEU A 11 12.11 2.05 -11.35
N ALA A 12 11.42 2.21 -10.24
CA ALA A 12 11.88 1.74 -8.92
C ALA A 12 11.35 0.34 -8.57
N ARG A 13 10.29 -0.15 -9.25
CA ARG A 13 9.59 -1.36 -8.83
C ARG A 13 9.24 -2.28 -10.01
N GLY A 14 9.64 -3.56 -9.89
CA GLY A 14 9.26 -4.61 -10.83
C GLY A 14 9.74 -4.43 -12.26
N VAL A 15 10.77 -3.61 -12.46
CA VAL A 15 11.32 -3.20 -13.75
C VAL A 15 12.00 -4.39 -14.45
N LYS A 16 11.73 -4.54 -15.73
CA LYS A 16 12.43 -5.44 -16.64
C LYS A 16 13.29 -4.64 -17.61
N GLU A 17 14.29 -5.26 -18.20
CA GLU A 17 15.17 -4.64 -19.19
C GLU A 17 14.36 -4.00 -20.34
N LEU A 18 13.33 -4.70 -20.83
CA LEU A 18 12.43 -4.19 -21.86
C LEU A 18 11.70 -2.88 -21.42
N ASP A 19 11.35 -2.74 -20.15
CA ASP A 19 10.69 -1.52 -19.65
C ASP A 19 11.63 -0.32 -19.75
N ILE A 20 12.92 -0.51 -19.43
CA ILE A 20 13.96 0.51 -19.53
C ILE A 20 14.16 0.93 -20.97
N ASP A 21 14.36 -0.04 -21.88
CA ASP A 21 14.59 0.21 -23.29
C ASP A 21 13.40 0.94 -23.93
N MET A 22 12.20 0.48 -23.66
CA MET A 22 10.98 1.11 -24.16
C MET A 22 10.77 2.50 -23.57
N TYR A 23 11.05 2.68 -22.29
CA TYR A 23 10.96 4.00 -21.67
C TYR A 23 11.94 4.99 -22.30
N CYS A 24 13.20 4.60 -22.49
CA CYS A 24 14.21 5.43 -23.14
C CYS A 24 13.83 5.79 -24.59
N MET A 25 13.29 4.86 -25.35
CA MET A 25 12.84 5.12 -26.72
C MET A 25 11.65 6.08 -26.73
N LEU A 26 10.64 5.83 -25.91
CA LEU A 26 9.42 6.63 -25.84
C LEU A 26 9.65 8.01 -25.21
N TYR A 27 10.62 8.15 -24.30
CA TYR A 27 10.97 9.43 -23.66
C TYR A 27 11.35 10.50 -24.68
N LYS A 28 12.10 10.11 -25.73
CA LYS A 28 12.55 11.03 -26.80
C LYS A 28 11.41 11.53 -27.70
N LEU A 29 10.30 10.79 -27.73
CA LEU A 29 9.14 11.08 -28.58
C LEU A 29 7.98 11.69 -27.78
N ALA A 30 8.07 11.67 -26.46
CA ALA A 30 6.97 12.05 -25.57
C ALA A 30 6.94 13.54 -25.31
N ASP A 31 5.74 14.08 -25.19
CA ASP A 31 5.51 15.39 -24.58
C ASP A 31 5.71 15.28 -23.06
N MET A 32 6.87 15.72 -22.59
CA MET A 32 7.24 15.62 -21.19
C MET A 32 6.42 16.53 -20.28
N ASP A 33 5.94 17.68 -20.78
CA ASP A 33 5.09 18.59 -20.02
C ASP A 33 3.71 17.96 -19.77
N MET A 34 3.18 17.25 -20.78
CA MET A 34 1.97 16.45 -20.61
C MET A 34 2.18 15.29 -19.63
N ILE A 35 3.30 14.57 -19.72
CA ILE A 35 3.61 13.47 -18.78
C ILE A 35 3.75 14.01 -17.36
N ASN A 36 4.42 15.11 -17.15
CA ASN A 36 4.57 15.74 -15.85
C ASN A 36 3.20 16.20 -15.31
N THR A 37 2.37 16.82 -16.14
CA THR A 37 1.01 17.21 -15.76
C THR A 37 0.16 16.00 -15.34
N LEU A 38 0.23 14.89 -16.07
CA LEU A 38 -0.47 13.65 -15.73
C LEU A 38 0.09 12.99 -14.47
N SER A 39 1.38 13.16 -14.20
CA SER A 39 2.07 12.62 -13.02
C SER A 39 1.84 13.46 -11.77
N MET A 40 1.43 14.69 -11.91
CA MET A 40 1.06 15.55 -10.78
C MET A 40 -0.22 15.01 -10.15
N ASN A 41 -0.10 14.22 -9.10
CA ASN A 41 -1.20 13.89 -8.21
C ASN A 41 -1.62 15.16 -7.47
N SER A 42 -2.53 15.95 -8.05
CA SER A 42 -3.08 17.11 -7.35
C SER A 42 -4.03 16.63 -6.26
N LEU A 43 -3.57 16.69 -5.00
CA LEU A 43 -4.43 16.49 -3.85
C LEU A 43 -5.42 17.62 -3.73
N SER A 44 -6.69 17.31 -3.63
CA SER A 44 -7.71 18.27 -3.25
C SER A 44 -7.63 18.59 -1.75
N VAL A 45 -8.17 19.73 -1.34
CA VAL A 45 -8.28 20.04 0.10
C VAL A 45 -9.07 18.99 0.86
N SER A 46 -10.05 18.34 0.22
CA SER A 46 -10.81 17.22 0.81
C SER A 46 -9.94 15.97 1.04
N ASP A 47 -8.94 15.72 0.19
CA ASP A 47 -8.04 14.58 0.33
C ASP A 47 -7.15 14.72 1.57
N LEU A 48 -6.80 15.95 1.94
CA LEU A 48 -6.04 16.22 3.18
C LEU A 48 -6.76 15.73 4.44
N LYS A 49 -8.10 15.69 4.43
CA LYS A 49 -8.88 15.12 5.55
C LYS A 49 -8.62 13.62 5.70
N ALA A 50 -8.49 12.90 4.59
CA ALA A 50 -8.20 11.46 4.62
C ALA A 50 -6.77 11.18 5.11
N TYR A 51 -5.79 11.97 4.66
CA TYR A 51 -4.42 11.92 5.20
C TYR A 51 -4.40 12.24 6.70
N GLY A 52 -5.07 13.33 7.12
CA GLY A 52 -5.18 13.70 8.54
C GLY A 52 -5.79 12.59 9.39
N ALA A 53 -6.88 11.96 8.92
CA ALA A 53 -7.52 10.84 9.61
C ALA A 53 -6.58 9.61 9.67
N ALA A 54 -5.87 9.30 8.60
CA ALA A 54 -4.92 8.19 8.57
C ALA A 54 -3.76 8.43 9.55
N ILE A 55 -3.18 9.63 9.56
CA ILE A 55 -2.09 10.02 10.46
C ILE A 55 -2.53 9.93 11.93
N GLN A 56 -3.72 10.42 12.26
CA GLN A 56 -4.26 10.35 13.63
C GLN A 56 -4.56 8.92 14.09
N ASN A 57 -4.87 8.02 13.18
CA ASN A 57 -5.26 6.64 13.48
C ASN A 57 -4.18 5.62 13.12
N VAL A 58 -2.98 6.06 12.74
CA VAL A 58 -1.89 5.13 12.42
C VAL A 58 -1.40 4.42 13.68
N THR A 59 -1.21 3.11 13.56
CA THR A 59 -0.55 2.28 14.56
C THR A 59 0.45 1.37 13.89
N VAL A 60 1.62 1.20 14.48
CA VAL A 60 2.63 0.26 13.97
C VAL A 60 2.77 -0.90 14.95
N LYS A 61 2.56 -2.12 14.45
CA LYS A 61 2.71 -3.36 15.23
C LYS A 61 3.43 -4.41 14.38
N ASN A 62 4.45 -5.03 14.90
CA ASN A 62 5.24 -6.06 14.20
C ASN A 62 5.64 -5.62 12.78
N HIS A 63 6.15 -4.39 12.63
CA HIS A 63 6.56 -3.79 11.36
C HIS A 63 5.42 -3.62 10.32
N ILE A 64 4.17 -3.74 10.76
CA ILE A 64 2.99 -3.47 9.94
C ILE A 64 2.39 -2.14 10.36
N GLY A 65 2.26 -1.22 9.40
CA GLY A 65 1.58 0.06 9.57
C GLY A 65 0.09 -0.10 9.28
N PHE A 66 -0.76 0.11 10.27
CA PHE A 66 -2.22 0.10 10.12
C PHE A 66 -2.76 1.51 10.18
N ALA A 67 -3.61 1.91 9.24
CA ALA A 67 -4.33 3.18 9.30
C ALA A 67 -5.80 3.00 8.90
N ARG A 68 -6.69 3.63 9.68
CA ARG A 68 -8.13 3.64 9.42
C ARG A 68 -8.56 5.02 8.99
N ILE A 69 -9.33 5.09 7.89
CA ILE A 69 -10.03 6.29 7.43
C ILE A 69 -11.51 6.09 7.78
N PRO A 70 -12.10 6.86 8.72
CA PRO A 70 -13.43 6.60 9.27
C PRO A 70 -14.58 7.04 8.36
N PHE A 71 -14.33 7.34 7.10
CA PHE A 71 -15.31 7.78 6.11
C PHE A 71 -14.98 7.24 4.73
N ASP A 72 -15.91 7.39 3.78
CA ASP A 72 -15.74 6.94 2.40
C ASP A 72 -14.62 7.72 1.69
N CYS A 73 -13.79 6.98 0.99
CA CYS A 73 -12.58 7.50 0.36
C CYS A 73 -12.37 6.80 -0.99
N PRO A 74 -12.00 7.51 -2.08
CA PRO A 74 -11.69 6.89 -3.36
C PRO A 74 -10.57 5.84 -3.25
N ASP A 75 -10.66 4.78 -4.06
CA ASP A 75 -9.66 3.70 -4.07
C ASP A 75 -8.24 4.21 -4.31
N SER A 76 -8.09 5.17 -5.24
CA SER A 76 -6.80 5.81 -5.54
C SER A 76 -6.21 6.53 -4.32
N LEU A 77 -7.04 7.22 -3.55
CA LEU A 77 -6.59 7.95 -2.37
C LEU A 77 -6.20 7.00 -1.23
N ILE A 78 -6.95 5.91 -1.02
CA ILE A 78 -6.57 4.86 -0.05
C ILE A 78 -5.21 4.25 -0.45
N ALA A 79 -4.98 4.05 -1.76
CA ALA A 79 -3.74 3.54 -2.28
C ALA A 79 -2.56 4.49 -2.00
N MET A 80 -2.73 5.79 -2.29
CA MET A 80 -1.72 6.82 -2.01
C MET A 80 -1.38 6.92 -0.51
N ILE A 81 -2.40 6.87 0.34
CA ILE A 81 -2.19 6.87 1.79
C ILE A 81 -1.47 5.59 2.23
N SER A 82 -1.74 4.44 1.58
CA SER A 82 -1.04 3.19 1.88
C SER A 82 0.45 3.26 1.51
N ASP A 83 0.79 3.88 0.38
CA ASP A 83 2.16 4.15 -0.01
C ASP A 83 2.84 5.10 0.99
N PHE A 84 2.16 6.19 1.40
CA PHE A 84 2.65 7.13 2.43
C PHE A 84 2.94 6.45 3.78
N ILE A 85 2.05 5.56 4.26
CA ILE A 85 2.28 4.81 5.51
C ILE A 85 3.43 3.80 5.36
N LEU A 86 3.63 3.26 4.15
CA LEU A 86 4.74 2.36 3.87
C LEU A 86 6.10 3.07 3.96
N ASP A 87 6.16 4.39 3.75
CA ASP A 87 7.40 5.18 3.83
C ASP A 87 7.93 5.32 5.26
N ILE A 88 7.11 5.07 6.27
CA ILE A 88 7.57 5.00 7.67
C ILE A 88 8.71 3.97 7.76
N ASP A 89 9.80 4.38 8.37
CA ASP A 89 11.08 3.64 8.35
C ASP A 89 10.96 2.19 8.81
N VAL A 90 10.29 1.97 9.92
CA VAL A 90 10.09 0.65 10.54
C VAL A 90 9.00 -0.18 9.89
N VAL A 91 8.24 0.36 8.92
CA VAL A 91 7.12 -0.32 8.27
C VAL A 91 7.60 -1.06 7.03
N VAL A 92 7.25 -2.34 6.93
CA VAL A 92 7.52 -3.20 5.76
C VAL A 92 6.25 -3.65 5.04
N LEU A 93 5.11 -3.57 5.72
CA LEU A 93 3.77 -3.79 5.17
C LEU A 93 2.84 -2.69 5.65
N SER A 94 2.14 -2.02 4.76
CA SER A 94 1.07 -1.09 5.13
C SER A 94 -0.30 -1.70 4.87
N VAL A 95 -1.24 -1.47 5.79
CA VAL A 95 -2.64 -1.90 5.71
C VAL A 95 -3.52 -0.70 6.00
N VAL A 96 -4.03 -0.06 4.97
CA VAL A 96 -4.92 1.09 5.09
C VAL A 96 -6.32 0.68 4.66
N TYR A 97 -7.34 1.12 5.42
CA TYR A 97 -8.72 0.86 5.05
C TYR A 97 -9.65 2.03 5.33
N SER A 98 -10.62 2.18 4.46
CA SER A 98 -11.68 3.19 4.53
C SER A 98 -13.00 2.54 4.91
N VAL A 99 -13.77 3.23 5.76
CA VAL A 99 -15.12 2.83 6.15
C VAL A 99 -16.10 3.39 5.12
N ARG A 100 -16.77 2.51 4.40
CA ARG A 100 -17.76 2.85 3.38
C ARG A 100 -19.18 2.47 3.81
N LYS A 101 -20.16 2.94 3.06
CA LYS A 101 -21.58 2.59 3.29
C LYS A 101 -21.85 1.10 3.15
N ASP A 102 -21.12 0.43 2.26
CA ASP A 102 -21.26 -0.99 1.91
C ASP A 102 -20.27 -1.91 2.64
N GLY A 103 -19.24 -1.35 3.30
CA GLY A 103 -18.24 -2.16 4.01
C GLY A 103 -16.92 -1.46 4.27
N LEU A 104 -15.86 -2.25 4.38
CA LEU A 104 -14.50 -1.76 4.56
C LEU A 104 -13.68 -2.04 3.30
N LYS A 105 -13.13 -1.01 2.70
CA LYS A 105 -12.25 -1.11 1.54
C LYS A 105 -10.79 -1.01 1.97
N PHE A 106 -9.97 -1.96 1.50
CA PHE A 106 -8.56 -2.09 1.89
C PHE A 106 -7.62 -1.76 0.74
N SER A 107 -6.48 -1.17 1.10
CA SER A 107 -5.26 -1.13 0.30
C SER A 107 -4.10 -1.65 1.13
N VAL A 108 -3.30 -2.54 0.56
CA VAL A 108 -2.12 -3.14 1.19
C VAL A 108 -0.93 -2.95 0.28
N ARG A 109 0.21 -2.58 0.87
CA ARG A 109 1.48 -2.42 0.17
C ARG A 109 2.59 -3.15 0.89
N SER A 110 3.52 -3.72 0.14
CA SER A 110 4.70 -4.40 0.70
C SER A 110 5.99 -3.81 0.18
N LYS A 111 6.90 -3.48 1.09
CA LYS A 111 8.26 -2.99 0.82
C LYS A 111 9.21 -4.12 0.44
N ILE A 112 8.91 -5.36 0.86
CA ILE A 112 9.75 -6.55 0.67
C ILE A 112 8.92 -7.72 0.09
N PRO A 113 8.40 -7.58 -1.15
CA PRO A 113 7.39 -8.48 -1.71
C PRO A 113 7.86 -9.94 -1.88
N ARG A 114 9.16 -10.18 -1.93
CA ARG A 114 9.74 -11.54 -1.97
C ARG A 114 9.53 -12.31 -0.65
N ALA A 115 9.60 -11.59 0.48
CA ALA A 115 9.38 -12.16 1.82
C ALA A 115 7.93 -11.99 2.28
N ILE A 116 7.31 -10.85 1.96
CA ILE A 116 5.97 -10.46 2.41
C ILE A 116 5.10 -10.13 1.19
N ASN A 117 4.36 -11.12 0.69
CA ASN A 117 3.49 -10.98 -0.47
C ASN A 117 2.14 -10.35 -0.05
N ALA A 118 1.90 -9.08 -0.42
CA ALA A 118 0.69 -8.34 -0.07
C ALA A 118 -0.59 -9.05 -0.54
N GLY A 119 -0.60 -9.63 -1.76
CA GLY A 119 -1.74 -10.34 -2.31
C GLY A 119 -2.12 -11.57 -1.49
N SER A 120 -1.14 -12.39 -1.12
CA SER A 120 -1.37 -13.59 -0.32
C SER A 120 -1.81 -13.23 1.11
N ILE A 121 -1.18 -12.22 1.71
CA ILE A 121 -1.49 -11.82 3.09
C ILE A 121 -2.93 -11.29 3.20
N ILE A 122 -3.37 -10.39 2.30
CA ILE A 122 -4.74 -9.88 2.38
C ILE A 122 -5.76 -10.98 2.10
N GLN A 123 -5.48 -11.89 1.16
CA GLN A 123 -6.36 -13.03 0.86
C GLN A 123 -6.56 -13.92 2.10
N LEU A 124 -5.48 -14.25 2.81
CA LEU A 124 -5.55 -15.03 4.05
C LEU A 124 -6.22 -14.26 5.18
N SER A 125 -5.90 -12.97 5.32
CA SER A 125 -6.41 -12.14 6.41
C SER A 125 -7.91 -11.84 6.26
N LEU A 126 -8.46 -11.78 5.05
CA LEU A 126 -9.88 -11.54 4.82
C LEU A 126 -10.69 -12.84 4.60
N LYS A 127 -10.06 -14.01 4.60
CA LYS A 127 -10.73 -15.30 4.39
C LYS A 127 -11.87 -15.50 5.39
N GLY A 128 -13.08 -15.78 4.87
CA GLY A 128 -14.28 -16.05 5.66
C GLY A 128 -15.06 -14.81 6.10
N ILE A 129 -14.54 -13.59 5.88
CA ILE A 129 -15.23 -12.34 6.23
C ILE A 129 -15.29 -11.35 5.07
N GLY A 130 -14.52 -11.59 4.02
CA GLY A 130 -14.43 -10.72 2.84
C GLY A 130 -13.55 -11.34 1.78
N ASN A 131 -13.21 -10.53 0.78
CA ASN A 131 -12.36 -10.92 -0.33
C ASN A 131 -11.17 -9.99 -0.45
N GLY A 132 -10.02 -10.52 -0.85
CA GLY A 132 -8.82 -9.76 -1.11
C GLY A 132 -7.87 -10.50 -2.03
N GLY A 133 -6.98 -9.75 -2.67
CA GLY A 133 -5.97 -10.28 -3.57
C GLY A 133 -5.24 -9.16 -4.31
N GLY A 134 -4.28 -9.54 -5.13
CA GLY A 134 -3.47 -8.60 -5.91
C GLY A 134 -2.08 -9.16 -6.17
N HIS A 135 -1.15 -8.25 -6.43
CA HIS A 135 0.24 -8.56 -6.70
C HIS A 135 1.08 -8.66 -5.41
N PRO A 136 2.30 -9.21 -5.46
CA PRO A 136 3.18 -9.27 -4.30
C PRO A 136 3.47 -7.90 -3.67
N THR A 137 3.56 -6.83 -4.48
CA THR A 137 3.86 -5.47 -4.02
C THR A 137 2.63 -4.69 -3.55
N MET A 138 1.46 -4.95 -4.16
CA MET A 138 0.24 -4.19 -3.91
C MET A 138 -0.99 -5.08 -4.03
N ALA A 139 -1.95 -4.88 -3.13
CA ALA A 139 -3.18 -5.64 -3.11
C ALA A 139 -4.35 -4.82 -2.56
N GLY A 140 -5.55 -5.24 -2.87
CA GLY A 140 -6.78 -4.65 -2.40
C GLY A 140 -7.73 -5.69 -1.82
N GLY A 141 -8.69 -5.24 -1.02
CA GLY A 141 -9.68 -6.14 -0.46
C GLY A 141 -10.94 -5.40 -0.01
N PHE A 142 -11.93 -6.18 0.35
CA PHE A 142 -13.21 -5.66 0.80
C PHE A 142 -13.86 -6.60 1.82
N ILE A 143 -14.37 -6.02 2.92
CA ILE A 143 -15.20 -6.70 3.91
C ILE A 143 -16.60 -6.09 3.82
N PRO A 144 -17.66 -6.84 3.45
CA PRO A 144 -19.02 -6.32 3.42
C PRO A 144 -19.54 -5.99 4.83
N ASN A 145 -20.47 -5.04 4.91
CA ASN A 145 -21.05 -4.58 6.19
C ASN A 145 -21.66 -5.71 7.03
N GLU A 146 -22.28 -6.72 6.38
CA GLU A 146 -22.89 -7.83 7.10
C GLU A 146 -21.85 -8.61 7.91
N ALA A 147 -20.67 -8.84 7.33
CA ALA A 147 -19.57 -9.50 8.03
C ALA A 147 -18.88 -8.57 9.06
N GLY A 148 -18.70 -7.29 8.70
CA GLY A 148 -18.01 -6.32 9.56
C GLY A 148 -18.80 -5.95 10.83
N LYS A 149 -20.13 -5.80 10.74
CA LYS A 149 -21.00 -5.46 11.89
C LYS A 149 -21.06 -6.55 12.96
N ALA A 150 -20.81 -7.79 12.60
CA ALA A 150 -20.76 -8.90 13.55
C ALA A 150 -19.52 -8.85 14.45
N ILE A 151 -18.52 -8.02 14.14
CA ILE A 151 -17.24 -7.94 14.84
C ILE A 151 -17.25 -6.74 15.78
N LYS A 152 -17.22 -6.99 17.10
CA LYS A 152 -17.33 -5.97 18.15
C LYS A 152 -16.21 -4.92 18.10
N ASP A 153 -14.98 -5.35 17.85
CA ASP A 153 -13.81 -4.48 17.66
C ASP A 153 -13.11 -4.84 16.35
N ILE A 154 -13.58 -4.19 15.28
CA ILE A 154 -13.09 -4.46 13.93
C ILE A 154 -11.61 -4.08 13.76
N ASN A 155 -11.13 -3.04 14.47
CA ASN A 155 -9.74 -2.60 14.35
C ASN A 155 -8.78 -3.65 14.89
N SER A 156 -8.98 -4.06 16.14
CA SER A 156 -8.16 -5.12 16.78
C SER A 156 -8.28 -6.44 16.04
N PHE A 157 -9.46 -6.76 15.54
CA PHE A 157 -9.68 -7.97 14.77
C PHE A 157 -8.85 -7.98 13.47
N ILE A 158 -8.89 -6.90 12.68
CA ILE A 158 -8.11 -6.74 11.45
C ILE A 158 -6.62 -6.83 11.78
N GLN A 159 -6.13 -6.05 12.76
CA GLN A 159 -4.73 -6.05 13.14
C GLN A 159 -4.24 -7.47 13.49
N ASN A 160 -4.97 -8.19 14.34
CA ASN A 160 -4.60 -9.54 14.75
C ASN A 160 -4.56 -10.52 13.57
N ARG A 161 -5.52 -10.42 12.63
CA ARG A 161 -5.53 -11.29 11.44
C ARG A 161 -4.35 -11.03 10.52
N PHE A 162 -4.00 -9.77 10.29
CA PHE A 162 -2.83 -9.43 9.47
C PHE A 162 -1.54 -9.85 10.17
N ILE A 163 -1.37 -9.57 11.45
CA ILE A 163 -0.18 -9.98 12.23
C ILE A 163 -0.02 -11.50 12.20
N SER A 164 -1.10 -12.27 12.42
CA SER A 164 -1.05 -13.74 12.44
C SER A 164 -0.72 -14.35 11.07
N ASN A 165 -1.08 -13.68 9.98
CA ASN A 165 -0.81 -14.15 8.61
C ASN A 165 0.49 -13.57 8.02
N THR A 166 1.16 -12.65 8.72
CA THR A 166 2.43 -12.05 8.29
C THR A 166 3.55 -12.58 9.18
N LYS A 167 4.33 -13.53 8.67
CA LYS A 167 5.54 -13.99 9.34
C LYS A 167 6.69 -13.07 8.95
N ILE A 168 7.09 -12.20 9.85
CA ILE A 168 8.22 -11.29 9.67
C ILE A 168 9.40 -11.90 10.42
N ASP A 169 10.48 -12.21 9.71
CA ASP A 169 11.76 -12.60 10.29
C ASP A 169 12.56 -11.33 10.59
N ASP A 170 12.93 -11.12 11.84
CA ASP A 170 13.70 -9.95 12.30
C ASP A 170 15.03 -9.82 11.54
N ASN A 171 15.64 -10.94 11.15
CA ASN A 171 16.85 -10.94 10.33
C ASN A 171 16.67 -10.25 8.96
N VAL A 172 15.47 -10.31 8.37
CA VAL A 172 15.15 -9.64 7.08
C VAL A 172 15.09 -8.14 7.28
N ILE A 173 14.70 -7.68 8.46
CA ILE A 173 14.60 -6.25 8.79
C ILE A 173 15.96 -5.68 9.13
N GLU A 174 16.77 -6.37 9.93
CA GLU A 174 18.12 -5.96 10.28
C GLU A 174 19.02 -5.82 9.05
N ASN A 175 18.96 -6.76 8.11
CA ASN A 175 19.70 -6.67 6.85
C ASN A 175 19.32 -5.42 6.03
N LYS A 176 18.08 -4.93 6.12
CA LYS A 176 17.65 -3.72 5.45
C LYS A 176 18.17 -2.45 6.12
N HIS A 177 18.27 -2.42 7.44
CA HIS A 177 18.92 -1.33 8.18
C HIS A 177 20.41 -1.26 7.87
N LEU A 178 21.11 -2.40 7.79
CA LEU A 178 22.51 -2.48 7.40
C LEU A 178 22.76 -1.95 5.98
N LEU A 179 21.89 -2.27 5.01
CA LEU A 179 21.99 -1.72 3.65
C LEU A 179 21.79 -0.20 3.62
N LYS A 180 20.84 0.35 4.40
CA LYS A 180 20.67 1.81 4.51
C LYS A 180 21.95 2.50 5.05
N VAL A 181 22.58 1.94 6.06
CA VAL A 181 23.82 2.49 6.66
C VAL A 181 24.96 2.48 5.64
N ILE A 182 25.09 1.44 4.81
CA ILE A 182 26.15 1.32 3.80
C ILE A 182 25.96 2.32 2.64
N TYR A 183 24.74 2.69 2.29
CA TYR A 183 24.45 3.64 1.19
C TYR A 183 24.26 5.09 1.63
N THR A 184 24.43 5.41 2.92
CA THR A 184 24.31 6.79 3.45
C THR A 184 25.68 7.42 3.76
N VAL A 185 26.77 6.79 3.31
CA VAL A 185 28.16 7.33 3.40
C VAL A 185 28.61 7.86 2.06
#